data_d9ddfdc5101c537f7a24f76fba42644f
#
_entry.id   d9ddfdc5101c537f7a24f76fba42644f
#
_cell.length_a   1.000
_cell.length_b   1.000
_cell.length_c   1.000
_cell.angle_alpha   90.00
_cell.angle_beta   90.00
_cell.angle_gamma   90.00
#
_symmetry.space_group_name_H-M   'P 1'
#
loop_
_entity.id
_entity.type
_entity.pdbx_description
1 polymer ?
#
loop_
_entity_poly.entity_id
_entity_poly.type
_entity_poly.pdbx_seq_one_letter_code
_entity_poly.pdbx_strand_id
1 'polypeptide(L)'
;SSAASDVYKRQVLSSDTPTLSIIKAYESAVNAYAADQSETKLNTMMRAQEAMDRNEAWDYNAEIKTILSKLGINDTNKYVRELSGGQQKRVVLAKTLIEQPDLLLLDEPTNHIDFESINWLINYVKQYPHTVLFVTHDRYFLNEVSTRIIELDRGKLNAYPGNYEDYIAVSYTHLTLPT
;
A
#
# COMPACT_ATOMS: atom_id res chain seq x y z
N SER A 1 16.10 -12.91 -20.23
CA SER A 1 14.69 -12.53 -19.86
C SER A 1 14.48 -12.31 -18.35
N SER A 2 15.45 -12.64 -17.48
CA SER A 2 15.32 -12.42 -16.02
C SER A 2 15.49 -10.97 -15.57
N ALA A 3 16.17 -10.12 -16.33
CA ALA A 3 16.43 -8.72 -15.98
C ALA A 3 15.18 -7.81 -16.02
N ALA A 4 14.13 -8.20 -16.74
CA ALA A 4 12.90 -7.42 -16.88
C ALA A 4 11.94 -7.59 -15.67
N SER A 5 11.94 -8.77 -15.06
CA SER A 5 11.16 -9.06 -13.83
C SER A 5 11.63 -8.23 -12.64
N ASP A 6 12.91 -7.87 -12.62
CA ASP A 6 13.52 -7.16 -11.50
C ASP A 6 13.16 -5.67 -11.43
N VAL A 7 12.75 -5.02 -12.53
CA VAL A 7 12.58 -3.56 -12.58
C VAL A 7 11.32 -3.12 -11.85
N TYR A 8 10.22 -3.85 -12.00
CA TYR A 8 8.96 -3.53 -11.35
C TYR A 8 9.00 -3.82 -9.84
N LYS A 9 9.48 -5.01 -9.48
CA LYS A 9 9.72 -5.36 -8.06
C LYS A 9 10.71 -4.37 -7.41
N ARG A 10 11.76 -3.94 -8.13
CA ARG A 10 12.69 -2.93 -7.64
C ARG A 10 12.02 -1.60 -7.36
N GLN A 11 11.00 -1.21 -8.12
CA GLN A 11 10.33 0.09 -7.96
C GLN A 11 9.28 0.06 -6.85
N VAL A 12 8.52 -1.04 -6.71
CA VAL A 12 7.60 -1.24 -5.59
C VAL A 12 8.35 -1.39 -4.27
N LEU A 13 9.49 -2.08 -4.31
CA LEU A 13 10.36 -2.31 -3.16
C LEU A 13 11.57 -1.34 -3.14
N SER A 14 11.45 -0.13 -3.68
CA SER A 14 12.60 0.79 -3.83
C SER A 14 13.05 1.46 -2.54
N SER A 15 12.29 1.34 -1.46
CA SER A 15 12.76 1.78 -0.14
C SER A 15 13.88 0.87 0.38
N ASP A 16 14.86 1.50 1.00
CA ASP A 16 16.08 0.84 1.51
C ASP A 16 15.98 0.53 3.02
N THR A 17 14.86 -0.08 3.45
CA THR A 17 14.83 -0.61 4.81
C THR A 17 15.64 -1.91 4.89
N PRO A 18 16.32 -2.19 6.00
CA PRO A 18 17.11 -3.41 6.17
C PRO A 18 16.29 -4.68 5.89
N THR A 19 15.05 -4.74 6.38
CA THR A 19 14.14 -5.88 6.20
C THR A 19 13.76 -6.07 4.72
N LEU A 20 13.45 -5.01 3.99
CA LEU A 20 13.18 -5.08 2.55
C LEU A 20 14.39 -5.55 1.74
N SER A 21 15.60 -5.13 2.12
CA SER A 21 16.83 -5.61 1.48
C SER A 21 17.02 -7.12 1.62
N ILE A 22 16.70 -7.68 2.80
CA ILE A 22 16.74 -9.11 3.06
C ILE A 22 15.70 -9.86 2.21
N ILE A 23 14.47 -9.36 2.15
CA ILE A 23 13.39 -9.95 1.34
C ILE A 23 13.75 -9.92 -0.15
N LYS A 24 14.29 -8.80 -0.66
CA LYS A 24 14.77 -8.69 -2.05
C LYS A 24 15.86 -9.72 -2.37
N ALA A 25 16.82 -9.88 -1.46
CA ALA A 25 17.90 -10.84 -1.63
C ALA A 25 17.36 -12.27 -1.69
N TYR A 26 16.41 -12.62 -0.81
CA TYR A 26 15.76 -13.92 -0.80
C TYR A 26 14.97 -14.18 -2.11
N GLU A 27 14.10 -13.29 -2.53
CA GLU A 27 13.31 -13.44 -3.75
C GLU A 27 14.21 -13.52 -5.00
N SER A 28 15.29 -12.77 -5.05
CA SER A 28 16.29 -12.84 -6.13
C SER A 28 17.01 -14.20 -6.15
N ALA A 29 17.38 -14.72 -4.98
CA ALA A 29 18.06 -16.01 -4.87
C ALA A 29 17.13 -17.18 -5.26
N VAL A 30 15.85 -17.14 -4.86
CA VAL A 30 14.85 -18.13 -5.26
C VAL A 30 14.66 -18.14 -6.77
N ASN A 31 14.51 -16.97 -7.41
CA ASN A 31 14.35 -16.85 -8.85
C ASN A 31 15.62 -17.34 -9.61
N ALA A 32 16.80 -17.02 -9.10
CA ALA A 32 18.07 -17.48 -9.67
C ALA A 32 18.22 -19.00 -9.59
N TYR A 33 17.82 -19.61 -8.49
CA TYR A 33 17.85 -21.07 -8.34
C TYR A 33 16.78 -21.74 -9.21
N ALA A 34 15.60 -21.17 -9.35
CA ALA A 34 14.57 -21.68 -10.24
C ALA A 34 15.01 -21.71 -11.74
N ALA A 35 15.84 -20.72 -12.14
CA ALA A 35 16.37 -20.64 -13.49
C ALA A 35 17.61 -21.56 -13.74
N ASP A 36 18.41 -21.77 -12.70
CA ASP A 36 19.65 -22.56 -12.77
C ASP A 36 19.85 -23.28 -11.43
N GLN A 37 19.52 -24.57 -11.38
CA GLN A 37 19.59 -25.42 -10.19
C GLN A 37 21.02 -25.86 -9.84
N SER A 38 22.01 -24.99 -10.03
CA SER A 38 23.38 -25.26 -9.65
C SER A 38 23.57 -25.22 -8.12
N GLU A 39 24.56 -25.94 -7.63
CA GLU A 39 24.91 -25.99 -6.21
C GLU A 39 25.23 -24.59 -5.66
N THR A 40 25.89 -23.75 -6.45
CA THR A 40 26.19 -22.36 -6.07
C THR A 40 24.93 -21.54 -5.83
N LYS A 41 23.90 -21.70 -6.70
CA LYS A 41 22.61 -21.01 -6.55
C LYS A 41 21.82 -21.54 -5.36
N LEU A 42 21.85 -22.86 -5.13
CA LEU A 42 21.26 -23.48 -3.94
C LEU A 42 21.86 -22.91 -2.67
N ASN A 43 23.18 -22.86 -2.55
CA ASN A 43 23.87 -22.31 -1.39
C ASN A 43 23.54 -20.81 -1.17
N THR A 44 23.40 -20.03 -2.24
CA THR A 44 22.99 -18.63 -2.15
C THR A 44 21.58 -18.50 -1.63
N MET A 45 20.64 -19.32 -2.12
CA MET A 45 19.25 -19.34 -1.65
C MET A 45 19.15 -19.75 -0.16
N MET A 46 19.88 -20.78 0.26
CA MET A 46 19.92 -21.22 1.66
C MET A 46 20.41 -20.10 2.60
N ARG A 47 21.48 -19.39 2.23
CA ARG A 47 21.97 -18.23 3.02
C ARG A 47 20.96 -17.11 3.10
N ALA A 48 20.26 -16.84 2.01
CA ALA A 48 19.21 -15.82 1.98
C ALA A 48 18.01 -16.24 2.86
N GLN A 49 17.64 -17.52 2.86
CA GLN A 49 16.63 -18.07 3.74
C GLN A 49 17.01 -17.94 5.22
N GLU A 50 18.23 -18.28 5.59
CA GLU A 50 18.73 -18.08 6.95
C GLU A 50 18.70 -16.60 7.39
N ALA A 51 18.92 -15.67 6.46
CA ALA A 51 18.78 -14.24 6.74
C ALA A 51 17.32 -13.84 7.00
N MET A 52 16.36 -14.42 6.26
CA MET A 52 14.93 -14.25 6.51
C MET A 52 14.53 -14.74 7.91
N ASP A 53 14.99 -15.95 8.29
CA ASP A 53 14.72 -16.55 9.59
C ASP A 53 15.26 -15.69 10.74
N ARG A 54 16.53 -15.27 10.65
CA ARG A 54 17.19 -14.46 11.68
C ARG A 54 16.57 -13.09 11.89
N ASN A 55 15.94 -12.53 10.87
CA ASN A 55 15.33 -11.19 10.92
C ASN A 55 13.80 -11.23 11.00
N GLU A 56 13.20 -12.41 11.21
CA GLU A 56 11.75 -12.61 11.30
C GLU A 56 10.98 -11.96 10.13
N ALA A 57 11.57 -12.01 8.92
CA ALA A 57 11.10 -11.26 7.77
C ALA A 57 9.96 -11.96 6.99
N TRP A 58 9.53 -13.15 7.39
CA TRP A 58 8.52 -13.93 6.68
C TRP A 58 7.14 -13.29 6.70
N ASP A 59 6.70 -12.80 7.86
CA ASP A 59 5.38 -12.18 8.01
C ASP A 59 5.30 -10.92 7.16
N TYR A 60 6.34 -10.11 7.16
CA TYR A 60 6.41 -8.91 6.32
C TYR A 60 6.45 -9.26 4.83
N ASN A 61 7.14 -10.31 4.43
CA ASN A 61 7.11 -10.80 3.05
C ASN A 61 5.70 -11.29 2.64
N ALA A 62 4.99 -11.96 3.53
CA ALA A 62 3.62 -12.40 3.29
C ALA A 62 2.67 -11.19 3.16
N GLU A 63 2.84 -10.17 3.99
CA GLU A 63 2.08 -8.92 3.91
C GLU A 63 2.30 -8.20 2.57
N ILE A 64 3.55 -8.07 2.12
CA ILE A 64 3.89 -7.50 0.80
C ILE A 64 3.15 -8.23 -0.31
N LYS A 65 3.19 -9.57 -0.32
CA LYS A 65 2.48 -10.38 -1.32
C LYS A 65 0.98 -10.18 -1.28
N THR A 66 0.42 -10.03 -0.09
CA THR A 66 -1.01 -9.74 0.09
C THR A 66 -1.38 -8.37 -0.47
N ILE A 67 -0.62 -7.31 -0.15
CA ILE A 67 -0.84 -5.96 -0.68
C ILE A 67 -0.80 -5.96 -2.21
N LEU A 68 0.22 -6.57 -2.81
CA LEU A 68 0.35 -6.65 -4.26
C LEU A 68 -0.82 -7.39 -4.92
N SER A 69 -1.21 -8.54 -4.37
CA SER A 69 -2.32 -9.35 -4.87
C SER A 69 -3.65 -8.59 -4.78
N LYS A 70 -3.94 -7.97 -3.62
CA LYS A 70 -5.19 -7.23 -3.38
C LYS A 70 -5.33 -5.98 -4.22
N LEU A 71 -4.23 -5.37 -4.63
CA LEU A 71 -4.24 -4.26 -5.58
C LEU A 71 -4.15 -4.70 -7.05
N GLY A 72 -4.29 -6.02 -7.32
CA GLY A 72 -4.28 -6.58 -8.67
C GLY A 72 -2.93 -6.44 -9.38
N ILE A 73 -1.84 -6.46 -8.61
CA ILE A 73 -0.47 -6.34 -9.10
C ILE A 73 0.13 -7.76 -9.22
N ASN A 74 -0.39 -8.54 -10.16
CA ASN A 74 0.01 -9.95 -10.35
C ASN A 74 1.16 -10.14 -11.34
N ASP A 75 1.32 -9.22 -12.30
CA ASP A 75 2.34 -9.30 -13.34
C ASP A 75 3.50 -8.37 -13.03
N THR A 76 4.51 -8.90 -12.37
CA THR A 76 5.73 -8.16 -11.99
C THR A 76 6.76 -8.05 -13.12
N ASN A 77 6.42 -8.51 -14.34
CA ASN A 77 7.36 -8.57 -15.47
C ASN A 77 7.29 -7.34 -16.40
N LYS A 78 6.31 -6.46 -16.23
CA LYS A 78 6.15 -5.25 -17.05
C LYS A 78 6.99 -4.09 -16.55
N TYR A 79 7.49 -3.27 -17.46
CA TYR A 79 8.08 -1.98 -17.09
C TYR A 79 6.98 -1.02 -16.64
N VAL A 80 7.25 -0.18 -15.64
CA VAL A 80 6.27 0.83 -15.16
C VAL A 80 5.82 1.78 -16.27
N ARG A 81 6.69 2.09 -17.23
CA ARG A 81 6.36 2.89 -18.43
C ARG A 81 5.32 2.21 -19.36
N GLU A 82 5.15 0.90 -19.24
CA GLU A 82 4.19 0.12 -20.04
C GLU A 82 2.84 -0.04 -19.33
N LEU A 83 2.74 0.47 -18.09
CA LEU A 83 1.54 0.41 -17.30
C LEU A 83 0.58 1.55 -17.67
N SER A 84 -0.72 1.26 -17.65
CA SER A 84 -1.75 2.29 -17.72
C SER A 84 -1.64 3.24 -16.52
N GLY A 85 -2.18 4.45 -16.61
CA GLY A 85 -2.20 5.41 -15.51
C GLY A 85 -2.83 4.85 -14.23
N GLY A 86 -3.90 4.06 -14.35
CA GLY A 86 -4.52 3.37 -13.21
C GLY A 86 -3.62 2.30 -12.59
N GLN A 87 -2.89 1.53 -13.41
CA GLN A 87 -1.92 0.56 -12.92
C GLN A 87 -0.76 1.24 -12.19
N GLN A 88 -0.25 2.36 -12.73
CA GLN A 88 0.81 3.14 -12.07
C GLN A 88 0.37 3.65 -10.69
N LYS A 89 -0.86 4.17 -10.57
CA LYS A 89 -1.41 4.62 -9.28
C LYS A 89 -1.51 3.48 -8.26
N ARG A 90 -1.95 2.28 -8.69
CA ARG A 90 -2.00 1.10 -7.81
C ARG A 90 -0.60 0.67 -7.32
N VAL A 91 0.41 0.81 -8.17
CA VAL A 91 1.81 0.53 -7.81
C VAL A 91 2.32 1.52 -6.77
N VAL A 92 2.05 2.80 -6.96
CA VAL A 92 2.44 3.84 -5.99
C VAL A 92 1.74 3.59 -4.66
N LEU A 93 0.43 3.27 -4.67
CA LEU A 93 -0.31 2.92 -3.47
C LEU A 93 0.32 1.70 -2.77
N ALA A 94 0.56 0.60 -3.51
CA ALA A 94 1.21 -0.59 -2.96
C ALA A 94 2.55 -0.26 -2.29
N LYS A 95 3.41 0.50 -2.96
CA LYS A 95 4.69 0.93 -2.42
C LYS A 95 4.53 1.68 -1.11
N THR A 96 3.63 2.66 -1.07
CA THR A 96 3.38 3.48 0.12
C THR A 96 2.87 2.62 1.30
N LEU A 97 1.98 1.65 1.05
CA LEU A 97 1.49 0.73 2.08
C LEU A 97 2.60 -0.21 2.58
N ILE A 98 3.45 -0.71 1.68
CA ILE A 98 4.59 -1.58 2.03
C ILE A 98 5.62 -0.84 2.89
N GLU A 99 5.83 0.43 2.68
CA GLU A 99 6.78 1.25 3.45
C GLU A 99 6.34 1.49 4.91
N GLN A 100 5.07 1.34 5.21
CA GLN A 100 4.48 1.53 6.55
C GLN A 100 4.94 2.81 7.26
N PRO A 101 4.80 4.00 6.64
CA PRO A 101 5.28 5.26 7.24
C PRO A 101 4.48 5.62 8.51
N ASP A 102 5.09 6.39 9.43
CA ASP A 102 4.40 6.93 10.62
C ASP A 102 3.24 7.88 10.27
N LEU A 103 3.31 8.51 9.11
CA LEU A 103 2.23 9.33 8.54
C LEU A 103 1.96 8.86 7.10
N LEU A 104 0.85 8.18 6.91
CA LEU A 104 0.38 7.71 5.60
C LEU A 104 -0.49 8.79 4.96
N LEU A 105 -0.06 9.31 3.80
CA LEU A 105 -0.81 10.29 3.03
C LEU A 105 -1.38 9.64 1.77
N LEU A 106 -2.71 9.67 1.62
CA LEU A 106 -3.43 9.06 0.50
C LEU A 106 -4.29 10.11 -0.22
N ASP A 107 -4.07 10.25 -1.52
CA ASP A 107 -4.86 11.11 -2.40
C ASP A 107 -5.70 10.24 -3.35
N GLU A 108 -7.03 10.30 -3.17
CA GLU A 108 -8.00 9.51 -3.94
C GLU A 108 -7.63 8.00 -4.02
N PRO A 109 -7.42 7.31 -2.88
CA PRO A 109 -6.87 5.95 -2.86
C PRO A 109 -7.81 4.89 -3.45
N THR A 110 -9.11 5.17 -3.53
CA THR A 110 -10.12 4.25 -4.08
C THR A 110 -10.24 4.34 -5.60
N ASN A 111 -9.62 5.33 -6.24
CA ASN A 111 -9.67 5.48 -7.69
C ASN A 111 -8.92 4.35 -8.40
N HIS A 112 -9.55 3.78 -9.43
CA HIS A 112 -9.00 2.72 -10.28
C HIS A 112 -8.76 1.37 -9.59
N ILE A 113 -9.40 1.12 -8.45
CA ILE A 113 -9.46 -0.20 -7.80
C ILE A 113 -10.90 -0.70 -7.75
N ASP A 114 -11.07 -2.01 -7.73
CA ASP A 114 -12.38 -2.65 -7.67
C ASP A 114 -12.95 -2.67 -6.24
N PHE A 115 -14.21 -3.00 -6.11
CA PHE A 115 -14.92 -2.98 -4.83
C PHE A 115 -14.32 -3.94 -3.78
N GLU A 116 -13.82 -5.10 -4.20
CA GLU A 116 -13.16 -6.04 -3.27
C GLU A 116 -11.86 -5.44 -2.72
N SER A 117 -11.07 -4.82 -3.58
CA SER A 117 -9.83 -4.12 -3.21
C SER A 117 -10.12 -2.90 -2.30
N ILE A 118 -11.22 -2.16 -2.54
CA ILE A 118 -11.66 -1.07 -1.65
C ILE A 118 -11.97 -1.60 -0.25
N ASN A 119 -12.76 -2.67 -0.14
CA ASN A 119 -13.08 -3.27 1.16
C ASN A 119 -11.84 -3.78 1.90
N TRP A 120 -10.91 -4.37 1.18
CA TRP A 120 -9.63 -4.76 1.75
C TRP A 120 -8.84 -3.53 2.26
N LEU A 121 -8.76 -2.46 1.46
CA LEU A 121 -8.08 -1.21 1.84
C LEU A 121 -8.72 -0.56 3.08
N ILE A 122 -10.05 -0.56 3.19
CA ILE A 122 -10.77 -0.10 4.38
C ILE A 122 -10.29 -0.87 5.62
N ASN A 123 -10.25 -2.20 5.55
CA ASN A 123 -9.80 -3.02 6.67
C ASN A 123 -8.31 -2.78 7.00
N TYR A 124 -7.48 -2.60 5.98
CA TYR A 124 -6.06 -2.28 6.14
C TYR A 124 -5.88 -0.95 6.87
N VAL A 125 -6.58 0.11 6.44
CA VAL A 125 -6.51 1.45 7.04
C VAL A 125 -7.05 1.45 8.47
N LYS A 126 -8.14 0.73 8.76
CA LYS A 126 -8.69 0.59 10.12
C LYS A 126 -7.71 -0.06 11.11
N GLN A 127 -6.83 -0.92 10.64
CA GLN A 127 -5.83 -1.63 11.45
C GLN A 127 -4.45 -0.96 11.41
N TYR A 128 -4.29 0.10 10.61
CA TYR A 128 -3.01 0.77 10.47
C TYR A 128 -2.55 1.39 11.80
N PRO A 129 -1.34 1.08 12.29
CA PRO A 129 -0.92 1.44 13.64
C PRO A 129 -0.57 2.93 13.82
N HIS A 130 -0.45 3.67 12.74
CA HIS A 130 0.00 5.05 12.73
C HIS A 130 -1.08 6.00 12.17
N THR A 131 -0.72 7.26 11.96
CA THR A 131 -1.65 8.28 11.45
C THR A 131 -1.87 8.12 9.94
N VAL A 132 -3.14 8.12 9.54
CA VAL A 132 -3.53 8.17 8.12
C VAL A 132 -4.27 9.47 7.84
N LEU A 133 -3.79 10.22 6.86
CA LEU A 133 -4.47 11.39 6.30
C LEU A 133 -4.82 11.10 4.84
N PHE A 134 -6.08 11.26 4.48
CA PHE A 134 -6.50 10.99 3.12
C PHE A 134 -7.50 12.03 2.62
N VAL A 135 -7.51 12.21 1.29
CA VAL A 135 -8.48 13.01 0.56
C VAL A 135 -9.20 12.08 -0.40
N THR A 136 -10.52 12.08 -0.37
CA THR A 136 -11.32 11.30 -1.32
C THR A 136 -12.74 11.85 -1.47
N HIS A 137 -13.36 11.57 -2.61
CA HIS A 137 -14.78 11.81 -2.88
C HIS A 137 -15.65 10.56 -2.63
N ASP A 138 -15.03 9.43 -2.31
CA ASP A 138 -15.71 8.18 -1.98
C ASP A 138 -16.31 8.24 -0.57
N ARG A 139 -17.64 8.49 -0.52
CA ARG A 139 -18.38 8.62 0.74
C ARG A 139 -18.41 7.32 1.55
N TYR A 140 -18.41 6.18 0.87
CA TYR A 140 -18.38 4.89 1.55
C TYR A 140 -17.04 4.71 2.28
N PHE A 141 -15.93 4.96 1.59
CA PHE A 141 -14.60 4.93 2.21
C PHE A 141 -14.49 5.94 3.36
N LEU A 142 -14.92 7.21 3.15
CA LEU A 142 -14.95 8.24 4.19
C LEU A 142 -15.70 7.78 5.43
N ASN A 143 -16.90 7.23 5.26
CA ASN A 143 -17.74 6.81 6.39
C ASN A 143 -17.14 5.66 7.16
N GLU A 144 -16.51 4.70 6.47
CA GLU A 144 -15.94 3.50 7.07
C GLU A 144 -14.62 3.73 7.82
N VAL A 145 -13.76 4.64 7.34
CA VAL A 145 -12.40 4.78 7.90
C VAL A 145 -12.15 6.07 8.67
N SER A 146 -12.97 7.12 8.50
CA SER A 146 -12.72 8.38 9.18
C SER A 146 -13.04 8.29 10.67
N THR A 147 -12.12 8.81 11.48
CA THR A 147 -12.34 9.11 12.90
C THR A 147 -12.43 10.61 13.15
N ARG A 148 -12.06 11.39 12.15
CA ARG A 148 -12.13 12.86 12.15
C ARG A 148 -12.20 13.36 10.71
N ILE A 149 -13.05 14.34 10.46
CA ILE A 149 -13.11 15.07 9.18
C ILE A 149 -12.44 16.43 9.36
N ILE A 150 -11.62 16.83 8.39
CA ILE A 150 -11.04 18.16 8.32
C ILE A 150 -11.58 18.83 7.06
N GLU A 151 -12.37 19.88 7.25
CA GLU A 151 -12.92 20.69 6.18
C GLU A 151 -12.02 21.89 5.92
N LEU A 152 -11.67 22.10 4.67
CA LEU A 152 -10.99 23.32 4.24
C LEU A 152 -12.02 24.27 3.58
N ASP A 153 -12.41 25.31 4.29
CA ASP A 153 -13.31 26.35 3.78
C ASP A 153 -12.65 27.73 3.83
N ARG A 154 -12.59 28.41 2.69
CA ARG A 154 -12.06 29.79 2.55
C ARG A 154 -10.72 30.02 3.26
N GLY A 155 -9.82 29.06 3.16
CA GLY A 155 -8.48 29.12 3.76
C GLY A 155 -8.44 28.83 5.26
N LYS A 156 -9.53 28.37 5.87
CA LYS A 156 -9.61 27.93 7.26
C LYS A 156 -9.81 26.42 7.32
N LEU A 157 -9.21 25.79 8.30
CA LEU A 157 -9.39 24.38 8.61
C LEU A 157 -10.35 24.24 9.78
N ASN A 158 -11.45 23.53 9.58
CA ASN A 158 -12.41 23.17 10.61
C ASN A 158 -12.33 21.66 10.84
N ALA A 159 -12.20 21.23 12.08
CA ALA A 159 -12.10 19.82 12.43
C ALA A 159 -13.37 19.34 13.11
N TYR A 160 -13.92 18.24 12.63
CA TYR A 160 -15.12 17.60 13.14
C TYR A 160 -14.75 16.18 13.61
N PRO A 161 -15.04 15.82 14.88
CA PRO A 161 -14.85 14.46 15.35
C PRO A 161 -15.90 13.53 14.73
N GLY A 162 -15.54 12.27 14.52
CA GLY A 162 -16.43 11.26 13.97
C GLY A 162 -16.23 10.98 12.50
N ASN A 163 -17.14 10.23 11.90
CA ASN A 163 -17.13 9.83 10.52
C ASN A 163 -17.86 10.84 9.59
N TYR A 164 -18.05 10.44 8.33
CA TYR A 164 -18.73 11.31 7.35
C TYR A 164 -20.20 11.57 7.69
N GLU A 165 -20.92 10.60 8.25
CA GLU A 165 -22.33 10.79 8.68
C GLU A 165 -22.41 11.78 9.83
N ASP A 166 -21.52 11.69 10.81
CA ASP A 166 -21.43 12.63 11.93
C ASP A 166 -21.16 14.07 11.44
N TYR A 167 -20.23 14.22 10.50
CA TYR A 167 -19.92 15.50 9.88
C TYR A 167 -21.13 16.12 9.18
N ILE A 168 -21.86 15.32 8.38
CA ILE A 168 -23.05 15.79 7.67
C ILE A 168 -24.14 16.22 8.65
N ALA A 169 -24.36 15.48 9.72
CA ALA A 169 -25.35 15.82 10.74
C ALA A 169 -25.09 17.20 11.39
N VAL A 170 -23.80 17.49 11.68
CA VAL A 170 -23.40 18.80 12.24
C VAL A 170 -23.50 19.91 11.18
N SER A 171 -23.03 19.66 9.96
CA SER A 171 -23.04 20.65 8.88
C SER A 171 -24.47 21.09 8.51
N TYR A 172 -25.43 20.16 8.46
CA TYR A 172 -26.85 20.49 8.22
C TYR A 172 -27.47 21.33 9.34
N THR A 173 -27.11 21.12 10.61
CA THR A 173 -27.61 21.93 11.71
C THR A 173 -27.13 23.38 11.65
N HIS A 174 -25.92 23.63 11.16
CA HIS A 174 -25.41 24.99 10.96
C HIS A 174 -26.02 25.72 9.77
N LEU A 175 -26.48 24.99 8.75
CA LEU A 175 -27.13 25.60 7.56
C LEU A 175 -28.62 25.90 7.79
N THR A 176 -29.26 25.30 8.78
CA THR A 176 -30.73 25.41 9.02
C THR A 176 -31.10 26.32 10.18
N LEU A 177 -30.15 26.91 10.90
CA LEU A 177 -30.45 27.92 11.91
C LEU A 177 -30.71 29.27 11.20
N PRO A 178 -31.94 29.81 11.23
CA PRO A 178 -32.21 31.16 10.74
C PRO A 178 -31.49 32.17 11.64
N THR A 179 -30.79 33.10 11.02
CA THR A 179 -30.26 34.33 11.64
C THR A 179 -31.40 35.20 12.17
#